data_bad9406bf60e7e784f9070c42ec3809b
#
_entry.id   bad9406bf60e7e784f9070c42ec3809b
#
_cell.length_a   1.000
_cell.length_b   1.000
_cell.length_c   1.000
_cell.angle_alpha   90.00
_cell.angle_beta   90.00
_cell.angle_gamma   90.00
#
_symmetry.space_group_name_H-M   'P 1'
#
loop_
_entity.id
_entity.type
_entity.pdbx_description
1 polymer ?
#
loop_
_entity_poly.entity_id
_entity_poly.type
_entity_poly.pdbx_seq_one_letter_code
_entity_poly.pdbx_strand_id
1 'polypeptide(L)'
;MSEYTAKDFKKGQPRWCPGCGDHFFLASLHKAMAELGIAPHNTAVISGIGCSSRLPYYMNTYAMQTVHGRAAAISTGCKVANPKLTVWQISGDGDGLAIGGNHFIHAVRRNIDLNMILLNNRIYGLTKGQYSPTSPRGFVSKSSPYGTVEDPFHPAELCFGARGRFFARCIAVDGAASVEVLKAAANHKGASVVEVLQNCVIFNDGTHASVATKEGRAKNAIYLEHGKPMLFGENKEFGLMQEGFGLKVVKLGAVSYTHLTL
;
A
#
# COMPACT_ATOMS: atom_id res chain seq x y z
N MET A 1 -20.72 -15.31 10.21
CA MET A 1 -19.98 -14.24 10.89
C MET A 1 -18.59 -14.79 11.22
N SER A 2 -17.53 -13.98 11.12
CA SER A 2 -16.18 -14.43 11.50
C SER A 2 -16.13 -14.77 12.99
N GLU A 3 -15.37 -15.82 13.35
CA GLU A 3 -15.09 -16.21 14.73
C GLU A 3 -14.20 -15.18 15.46
N TYR A 4 -13.45 -14.37 14.69
CA TYR A 4 -12.47 -13.41 15.19
C TYR A 4 -12.94 -11.97 15.07
N THR A 5 -12.47 -11.15 16.00
CA THR A 5 -12.67 -9.70 16.02
C THR A 5 -11.32 -8.98 15.81
N ALA A 6 -11.36 -7.69 15.48
CA ALA A 6 -10.14 -6.90 15.36
C ALA A 6 -9.29 -6.86 16.66
N LYS A 7 -9.90 -7.13 17.83
CA LYS A 7 -9.20 -7.18 19.12
C LYS A 7 -8.27 -8.39 19.21
N ASP A 8 -8.64 -9.51 18.59
CA ASP A 8 -7.87 -10.75 18.64
C ASP A 8 -6.52 -10.62 17.92
N PHE A 9 -6.39 -9.67 17.02
CA PHE A 9 -5.17 -9.36 16.29
C PHE A 9 -4.32 -8.25 16.93
N LYS A 10 -4.82 -7.57 17.99
CA LYS A 10 -4.10 -6.48 18.63
C LYS A 10 -3.10 -6.96 19.65
N LYS A 11 -1.90 -6.36 19.64
CA LYS A 11 -0.85 -6.57 20.64
C LYS A 11 -0.14 -5.25 20.94
N GLY A 12 0.09 -4.98 22.21
CA GLY A 12 0.84 -3.81 22.65
C GLY A 12 0.19 -2.47 22.27
N GLN A 13 0.94 -1.40 22.46
CA GLN A 13 0.54 -0.03 22.12
C GLN A 13 1.42 0.52 21.00
N PRO A 14 0.86 0.99 19.88
CA PRO A 14 1.63 1.62 18.81
C PRO A 14 2.39 2.86 19.30
N ARG A 15 3.65 2.98 18.87
CA ARG A 15 4.57 4.06 19.26
C ARG A 15 4.98 4.93 18.08
N TRP A 16 4.14 5.02 17.07
CA TRP A 16 4.31 5.98 15.99
C TRP A 16 3.95 7.40 16.45
N CYS A 17 4.36 8.38 15.68
CA CYS A 17 4.01 9.79 15.93
C CYS A 17 2.48 9.96 15.97
N PRO A 18 1.94 10.84 16.83
CA PRO A 18 0.52 11.18 16.81
C PRO A 18 0.10 11.68 15.43
N GLY A 19 -0.99 11.13 14.87
CA GLY A 19 -1.48 11.46 13.53
C GLY A 19 -0.77 10.75 12.37
N CYS A 20 0.25 9.93 12.63
CA CYS A 20 0.92 9.13 11.60
C CYS A 20 -0.08 8.17 10.92
N GLY A 21 0.00 8.08 9.59
CA GLY A 21 -0.87 7.20 8.78
C GLY A 21 -0.76 5.72 9.12
N ASP A 22 0.35 5.28 9.72
CA ASP A 22 0.54 3.88 10.15
C ASP A 22 -0.50 3.43 11.18
N HIS A 23 -1.02 4.35 12.03
CA HIS A 23 -2.09 4.03 12.98
C HIS A 23 -3.40 3.66 12.28
N PHE A 24 -3.76 4.40 11.24
CA PHE A 24 -4.99 4.15 10.47
C PHE A 24 -4.88 2.84 9.69
N PHE A 25 -3.74 2.61 9.06
CA PHE A 25 -3.49 1.37 8.35
C PHE A 25 -3.53 0.14 9.28
N LEU A 26 -2.90 0.20 10.45
CA LEU A 26 -2.93 -0.88 11.44
C LEU A 26 -4.36 -1.23 11.85
N ALA A 27 -5.22 -0.23 12.06
CA ALA A 27 -6.63 -0.45 12.41
C ALA A 27 -7.38 -1.16 11.26
N SER A 28 -7.12 -0.75 10.02
CA SER A 28 -7.71 -1.37 8.82
C SER A 28 -7.23 -2.82 8.64
N LEU A 29 -5.95 -3.10 8.89
CA LEU A 29 -5.39 -4.45 8.80
C LEU A 29 -5.98 -5.38 9.84
N HIS A 30 -6.11 -4.95 11.11
CA HIS A 30 -6.77 -5.72 12.15
C HIS A 30 -8.21 -6.09 11.78
N LYS A 31 -8.95 -5.12 11.20
CA LYS A 31 -10.32 -5.31 10.77
C LYS A 31 -10.40 -6.28 9.58
N ALA A 32 -9.56 -6.10 8.57
CA ALA A 32 -9.50 -6.98 7.40
C ALA A 32 -9.20 -8.43 7.79
N MET A 33 -8.21 -8.66 8.69
CA MET A 33 -7.88 -10.00 9.17
C MET A 33 -9.05 -10.65 9.91
N ALA A 34 -9.76 -9.88 10.73
CA ALA A 34 -10.94 -10.37 11.43
C ALA A 34 -12.05 -10.77 10.45
N GLU A 35 -12.33 -9.94 9.46
CA GLU A 35 -13.37 -10.22 8.45
C GLU A 35 -13.02 -11.39 7.53
N LEU A 36 -11.73 -11.62 7.28
CA LEU A 36 -11.23 -12.79 6.54
C LEU A 36 -11.43 -14.11 7.30
N GLY A 37 -11.61 -14.06 8.63
CA GLY A 37 -11.82 -15.25 9.45
C GLY A 37 -10.58 -16.14 9.57
N ILE A 38 -9.38 -15.64 9.24
CA ILE A 38 -8.14 -16.39 9.33
C ILE A 38 -7.62 -16.32 10.77
N ALA A 39 -7.37 -17.46 11.38
CA ALA A 39 -6.89 -17.52 12.76
C ALA A 39 -5.56 -16.78 12.95
N PRO A 40 -5.33 -16.07 14.07
CA PRO A 40 -4.05 -15.41 14.36
C PRO A 40 -2.84 -16.34 14.24
N HIS A 41 -2.97 -17.59 14.68
CA HIS A 41 -1.90 -18.61 14.60
C HIS A 41 -1.71 -19.21 13.19
N ASN A 42 -2.54 -18.85 12.22
CA ASN A 42 -2.36 -19.17 10.80
C ASN A 42 -1.87 -17.95 9.99
N THR A 43 -1.49 -16.89 10.68
CA THR A 43 -1.06 -15.62 10.09
C THR A 43 0.38 -15.30 10.51
N ALA A 44 1.19 -14.87 9.54
CA ALA A 44 2.53 -14.35 9.79
C ALA A 44 2.66 -12.93 9.22
N VAL A 45 3.16 -12.00 10.05
CA VAL A 45 3.43 -10.61 9.66
C VAL A 45 4.94 -10.37 9.72
N ILE A 46 5.55 -10.11 8.57
CA ILE A 46 7.00 -10.01 8.42
C ILE A 46 7.34 -8.65 7.82
N SER A 47 8.25 -7.93 8.46
CA SER A 47 8.65 -6.60 8.00
C SER A 47 10.15 -6.42 7.82
N GLY A 48 10.53 -5.41 7.05
CA GLY A 48 11.90 -4.92 6.96
C GLY A 48 12.24 -3.91 8.06
N ILE A 49 12.77 -2.74 7.68
CA ILE A 49 13.16 -1.67 8.60
C ILE A 49 12.53 -0.34 8.18
N GLY A 50 12.11 0.42 9.16
CA GLY A 50 11.48 1.74 9.02
C GLY A 50 10.34 1.92 10.02
N CYS A 51 9.64 3.05 9.96
CA CYS A 51 8.51 3.32 10.85
C CYS A 51 7.40 2.27 10.71
N SER A 52 6.96 2.02 9.48
CA SER A 52 5.95 1.02 9.15
C SER A 52 6.37 -0.40 9.54
N SER A 53 7.67 -0.69 9.52
CA SER A 53 8.22 -2.01 9.85
C SER A 53 8.14 -2.34 11.34
N ARG A 54 7.68 -1.42 12.19
CA ARG A 54 7.32 -1.71 13.60
C ARG A 54 5.97 -2.43 13.72
N LEU A 55 5.20 -2.51 12.66
CA LEU A 55 3.84 -3.08 12.66
C LEU A 55 3.77 -4.49 13.28
N PRO A 56 4.71 -5.42 13.03
CA PRO A 56 4.70 -6.76 13.66
C PRO A 56 4.65 -6.74 15.19
N TYR A 57 5.19 -5.73 15.86
CA TYR A 57 5.13 -5.60 17.33
C TYR A 57 3.72 -5.35 17.86
N TYR A 58 2.81 -4.92 16.99
CA TYR A 58 1.43 -4.56 17.32
C TYR A 58 0.42 -5.60 16.85
N MET A 59 0.92 -6.75 16.36
CA MET A 59 0.13 -7.84 15.84
C MET A 59 0.20 -9.06 16.77
N ASN A 60 -0.94 -9.60 17.14
CA ASN A 60 -1.06 -10.87 17.89
C ASN A 60 -1.11 -12.05 16.91
N THR A 61 -0.04 -12.22 16.14
CA THR A 61 0.16 -13.27 15.12
C THR A 61 1.59 -13.78 15.24
N TYR A 62 2.00 -14.72 14.40
CA TYR A 62 3.44 -14.86 14.16
C TYR A 62 3.97 -13.56 13.56
N ALA A 63 5.01 -13.03 14.17
CA ALA A 63 5.48 -11.70 13.84
C ALA A 63 7.02 -11.62 13.86
N MET A 64 7.61 -11.04 12.81
CA MET A 64 9.05 -10.88 12.71
C MET A 64 9.41 -9.56 12.05
N GLN A 65 10.25 -8.76 12.71
CA GLN A 65 10.97 -7.67 12.08
C GLN A 65 12.33 -8.20 11.63
N THR A 66 12.71 -7.92 10.39
CA THR A 66 13.92 -8.47 9.77
C THR A 66 14.94 -7.38 9.45
N VAL A 67 15.80 -7.61 8.47
CA VAL A 67 16.83 -6.68 8.03
C VAL A 67 16.29 -5.76 6.93
N HIS A 68 16.83 -4.56 6.82
CA HIS A 68 16.44 -3.54 5.85
C HIS A 68 16.43 -4.09 4.42
N GLY A 69 15.30 -3.95 3.75
CA GLY A 69 15.06 -4.42 2.39
C GLY A 69 14.95 -5.95 2.23
N ARG A 70 14.87 -6.72 3.32
CA ARG A 70 14.86 -8.19 3.25
C ARG A 70 13.50 -8.82 3.55
N ALA A 71 12.48 -8.03 3.83
CA ALA A 71 11.15 -8.53 4.16
C ALA A 71 10.61 -9.51 3.11
N ALA A 72 10.69 -9.18 1.82
CA ALA A 72 10.18 -10.01 0.74
C ALA A 72 10.92 -11.38 0.65
N ALA A 73 12.23 -11.39 0.86
CA ALA A 73 13.03 -12.62 0.85
C ALA A 73 12.67 -13.54 2.06
N ILE A 74 12.59 -12.96 3.26
CA ILE A 74 12.24 -13.70 4.47
C ILE A 74 10.79 -14.20 4.41
N SER A 75 9.86 -13.37 3.95
CA SER A 75 8.45 -13.75 3.74
C SER A 75 8.31 -14.89 2.74
N THR A 76 9.09 -14.86 1.65
CA THR A 76 9.17 -15.98 0.70
C THR A 76 9.61 -17.27 1.39
N GLY A 77 10.68 -17.22 2.19
CA GLY A 77 11.14 -18.37 2.97
C GLY A 77 10.08 -18.90 3.93
N CYS A 78 9.40 -18.00 4.65
CA CYS A 78 8.31 -18.36 5.56
C CYS A 78 7.17 -19.07 4.82
N LYS A 79 6.73 -18.54 3.68
CA LYS A 79 5.65 -19.13 2.86
C LYS A 79 6.04 -20.48 2.29
N VAL A 80 7.29 -20.65 1.85
CA VAL A 80 7.82 -21.92 1.33
C VAL A 80 7.91 -22.97 2.43
N ALA A 81 8.35 -22.57 3.62
CA ALA A 81 8.45 -23.48 4.78
C ALA A 81 7.08 -23.95 5.29
N ASN A 82 6.07 -23.05 5.25
CA ASN A 82 4.70 -23.41 5.61
C ASN A 82 3.69 -22.75 4.65
N PRO A 83 3.32 -23.44 3.56
CA PRO A 83 2.39 -22.92 2.55
C PRO A 83 0.98 -22.62 3.07
N LYS A 84 0.60 -23.14 4.24
CA LYS A 84 -0.73 -22.91 4.84
C LYS A 84 -0.86 -21.56 5.51
N LEU A 85 0.26 -20.90 5.86
CA LEU A 85 0.22 -19.57 6.47
C LEU A 85 -0.26 -18.51 5.49
N THR A 86 -1.10 -17.61 5.98
CA THR A 86 -1.34 -16.31 5.32
C THR A 86 -0.20 -15.37 5.72
N VAL A 87 0.61 -14.96 4.77
CA VAL A 87 1.80 -14.16 5.02
C VAL A 87 1.59 -12.73 4.55
N TRP A 88 1.77 -11.78 5.47
CA TRP A 88 1.74 -10.35 5.21
C TRP A 88 3.16 -9.79 5.33
N GLN A 89 3.67 -9.29 4.21
CA GLN A 89 4.96 -8.61 4.15
C GLN A 89 4.74 -7.10 4.24
N ILE A 90 5.37 -6.45 5.19
CA ILE A 90 5.22 -5.02 5.45
C ILE A 90 6.55 -4.30 5.17
N SER A 91 6.51 -3.31 4.31
CA SER A 91 7.65 -2.43 4.02
C SER A 91 7.20 -1.00 3.84
N GLY A 92 8.06 -0.05 4.19
CA GLY A 92 7.95 1.31 3.65
C GLY A 92 8.43 1.34 2.19
N ASP A 93 8.14 2.41 1.48
CA ASP A 93 8.58 2.62 0.11
C ASP A 93 10.10 2.58 -0.03
N GLY A 94 10.84 3.21 0.87
CA GLY A 94 12.30 3.16 0.89
C GLY A 94 12.86 1.77 1.21
N ASP A 95 12.26 1.07 2.16
CA ASP A 95 12.66 -0.30 2.53
C ASP A 95 12.41 -1.29 1.40
N GLY A 96 11.22 -1.25 0.81
CA GLY A 96 10.81 -2.21 -0.20
C GLY A 96 11.35 -1.95 -1.60
N LEU A 97 11.52 -0.69 -2.01
CA LEU A 97 11.81 -0.32 -3.39
C LEU A 97 13.24 0.18 -3.62
N ALA A 98 13.96 0.64 -2.58
CA ALA A 98 15.39 0.95 -2.69
C ALA A 98 16.21 -0.32 -2.49
N ILE A 99 16.76 -0.51 -1.29
CA ILE A 99 17.59 -1.69 -0.99
C ILE A 99 16.84 -3.02 -1.16
N GLY A 100 15.50 -3.01 -0.98
CA GLY A 100 14.65 -4.18 -1.15
C GLY A 100 14.20 -4.46 -2.59
N GLY A 101 14.46 -3.55 -3.55
CA GLY A 101 13.91 -3.61 -4.91
C GLY A 101 14.15 -4.94 -5.64
N ASN A 102 15.35 -5.50 -5.53
CA ASN A 102 15.66 -6.80 -6.10
C ASN A 102 14.76 -7.91 -5.54
N HIS A 103 14.57 -7.95 -4.22
CA HIS A 103 13.72 -8.96 -3.58
C HIS A 103 12.24 -8.77 -3.88
N PHE A 104 11.80 -7.51 -3.98
CA PHE A 104 10.45 -7.16 -4.42
C PHE A 104 10.18 -7.71 -5.82
N ILE A 105 11.02 -7.36 -6.81
CA ILE A 105 10.90 -7.82 -8.20
C ILE A 105 10.84 -9.36 -8.27
N HIS A 106 11.74 -10.04 -7.56
CA HIS A 106 11.81 -11.50 -7.62
C HIS A 106 10.65 -12.21 -6.89
N ALA A 107 10.10 -11.65 -5.79
CA ALA A 107 8.91 -12.19 -5.15
C ALA A 107 7.69 -12.06 -6.06
N VAL A 108 7.50 -10.89 -6.67
CA VAL A 108 6.42 -10.62 -7.64
C VAL A 108 6.55 -11.51 -8.87
N ARG A 109 7.72 -11.55 -9.51
CA ARG A 109 7.97 -12.33 -10.71
C ARG A 109 7.74 -13.84 -10.52
N ARG A 110 8.10 -14.36 -9.34
CA ARG A 110 7.88 -15.77 -8.97
C ARG A 110 6.45 -16.05 -8.55
N ASN A 111 5.62 -15.03 -8.44
CA ASN A 111 4.23 -15.11 -8.01
C ASN A 111 4.08 -15.85 -6.66
N ILE A 112 4.98 -15.55 -5.72
CA ILE A 112 4.93 -16.13 -4.37
C ILE A 112 3.64 -15.66 -3.69
N ASP A 113 2.89 -16.57 -3.09
CA ASP A 113 1.61 -16.29 -2.42
C ASP A 113 1.80 -15.46 -1.12
N LEU A 114 2.03 -14.16 -1.31
CA LEU A 114 2.32 -13.15 -0.30
C LEU A 114 1.41 -11.94 -0.47
N ASN A 115 0.98 -11.37 0.65
CA ASN A 115 0.35 -10.05 0.70
C ASN A 115 1.44 -9.00 0.96
N MET A 116 1.92 -8.36 -0.09
CA MET A 116 3.02 -7.40 -0.05
C MET A 116 2.48 -5.97 0.11
N ILE A 117 2.66 -5.40 1.28
CA ILE A 117 2.17 -4.06 1.63
C ILE A 117 3.32 -3.06 1.57
N LEU A 118 3.15 -2.02 0.77
CA LEU A 118 4.05 -0.88 0.66
C LEU A 118 3.38 0.36 1.28
N LEU A 119 3.80 0.74 2.50
CA LEU A 119 3.36 2.00 3.10
C LEU A 119 4.20 3.14 2.52
N ASN A 120 3.59 3.88 1.59
CA ASN A 120 4.27 4.90 0.81
C ASN A 120 4.01 6.30 1.37
N ASN A 121 4.98 6.86 2.06
CA ASN A 121 4.97 8.23 2.57
C ASN A 121 5.98 9.15 1.85
N ARG A 122 6.64 8.67 0.83
CA ARG A 122 7.63 9.38 0.01
C ARG A 122 8.79 9.96 0.81
N ILE A 123 9.18 9.30 1.92
CA ILE A 123 10.27 9.77 2.78
C ILE A 123 10.83 8.63 3.65
N TYR A 124 12.12 8.66 3.97
CA TYR A 124 12.67 7.88 5.07
C TYR A 124 12.41 8.59 6.40
N GLY A 125 11.28 8.26 7.06
CA GLY A 125 10.88 8.91 8.32
C GLY A 125 11.74 8.50 9.51
N LEU A 126 12.07 7.21 9.65
CA LEU A 126 12.83 6.68 10.80
C LEU A 126 14.21 7.34 10.93
N THR A 127 14.88 7.60 9.84
CA THR A 127 16.23 8.20 9.75
C THR A 127 16.19 9.72 9.64
N LYS A 128 15.04 10.34 9.88
CA LYS A 128 14.81 11.79 10.01
C LYS A 128 14.79 12.58 8.70
N GLY A 129 14.24 12.01 7.63
CA GLY A 129 13.76 12.80 6.49
C GLY A 129 14.67 12.81 5.26
N GLN A 130 15.34 11.72 4.93
CA GLN A 130 15.97 11.56 3.62
C GLN A 130 14.90 11.27 2.56
N TYR A 131 15.13 11.70 1.31
CA TYR A 131 14.24 11.33 0.22
C TYR A 131 14.24 9.81 -0.03
N SER A 132 13.11 9.29 -0.44
CA SER A 132 12.89 7.88 -0.77
C SER A 132 12.82 7.67 -2.28
N PRO A 133 12.81 6.44 -2.79
CA PRO A 133 12.67 6.17 -4.22
C PRO A 133 11.38 6.69 -4.85
N THR A 134 10.37 7.01 -4.04
CA THR A 134 9.08 7.54 -4.51
C THR A 134 8.92 9.04 -4.25
N SER A 135 9.94 9.70 -3.70
CA SER A 135 9.95 11.16 -3.53
C SER A 135 9.93 11.86 -4.88
N PRO A 136 9.14 12.92 -5.05
CA PRO A 136 9.08 13.65 -6.32
C PRO A 136 10.43 14.22 -6.73
N ARG A 137 10.68 14.34 -8.02
CA ARG A 137 11.84 15.07 -8.54
C ARG A 137 11.82 16.51 -8.02
N GLY A 138 12.97 17.01 -7.61
CA GLY A 138 13.12 18.32 -6.99
C GLY A 138 12.78 18.37 -5.49
N PHE A 139 12.47 17.25 -4.86
CA PHE A 139 12.17 17.20 -3.43
C PHE A 139 13.40 17.62 -2.59
N VAL A 140 13.22 18.67 -1.80
CA VAL A 140 14.29 19.22 -0.93
C VAL A 140 14.24 18.53 0.42
N SER A 141 15.38 18.01 0.86
CA SER A 141 15.57 17.41 2.18
C SER A 141 16.94 17.80 2.75
N LYS A 142 17.21 17.45 4.01
CA LYS A 142 18.54 17.71 4.61
C LYS A 142 19.67 17.03 3.86
N SER A 143 19.45 15.87 3.28
CA SER A 143 20.44 15.13 2.46
C SER A 143 20.43 15.54 0.99
N SER A 144 19.46 16.31 0.55
CA SER A 144 19.31 16.81 -0.82
C SER A 144 18.89 18.27 -0.80
N PRO A 145 19.78 19.19 -0.38
CA PRO A 145 19.43 20.59 -0.18
C PRO A 145 19.09 21.34 -1.48
N TYR A 146 19.56 20.83 -2.62
CA TYR A 146 19.27 21.38 -3.96
C TYR A 146 18.11 20.65 -4.68
N GLY A 147 17.42 19.74 -3.97
CA GLY A 147 16.38 18.89 -4.54
C GLY A 147 16.93 17.60 -5.15
N THR A 148 16.03 16.61 -5.27
CA THR A 148 16.34 15.34 -5.93
C THR A 148 16.39 15.51 -7.44
N VAL A 149 17.32 14.81 -8.11
CA VAL A 149 17.47 14.82 -9.58
C VAL A 149 16.89 13.57 -10.24
N GLU A 150 16.55 12.57 -9.44
CA GLU A 150 16.03 11.29 -9.88
C GLU A 150 14.52 11.36 -10.10
N ASP A 151 14.02 10.58 -11.05
CA ASP A 151 12.59 10.37 -11.22
C ASP A 151 12.09 9.32 -10.22
N PRO A 152 10.90 9.52 -9.63
CA PRO A 152 10.38 8.60 -8.63
C PRO A 152 9.98 7.26 -9.24
N PHE A 153 10.14 6.18 -8.48
CA PHE A 153 9.49 4.92 -8.80
C PHE A 153 7.97 5.04 -8.70
N HIS A 154 7.29 4.47 -9.66
CA HIS A 154 5.85 4.22 -9.63
C HIS A 154 5.62 2.75 -9.25
N PRO A 155 5.17 2.43 -8.02
CA PRO A 155 5.06 1.05 -7.55
C PRO A 155 4.20 0.14 -8.44
N ALA A 156 3.14 0.70 -9.07
CA ALA A 156 2.31 -0.03 -10.01
C ALA A 156 3.10 -0.46 -11.26
N GLU A 157 3.85 0.46 -11.87
CA GLU A 157 4.65 0.20 -13.05
C GLU A 157 5.73 -0.84 -12.78
N LEU A 158 6.40 -0.72 -11.62
CA LEU A 158 7.41 -1.69 -11.20
C LEU A 158 6.79 -3.08 -10.97
N CYS A 159 5.60 -3.13 -10.36
CA CYS A 159 4.87 -4.38 -10.15
C CYS A 159 4.51 -5.04 -11.50
N PHE A 160 3.94 -4.29 -12.43
CA PHE A 160 3.57 -4.81 -13.75
C PHE A 160 4.81 -5.13 -14.61
N GLY A 161 5.87 -4.33 -14.53
CA GLY A 161 7.16 -4.62 -15.16
C GLY A 161 7.78 -5.95 -14.66
N ALA A 162 7.57 -6.28 -13.38
CA ALA A 162 7.93 -7.58 -12.80
C ALA A 162 6.91 -8.69 -13.07
N ARG A 163 5.91 -8.46 -13.94
CA ARG A 163 4.80 -9.36 -14.26
C ARG A 163 3.89 -9.68 -13.08
N GLY A 164 3.70 -8.74 -12.17
CA GLY A 164 2.70 -8.82 -11.11
C GLY A 164 1.29 -8.94 -11.69
N ARG A 165 0.46 -9.74 -11.03
CA ARG A 165 -0.92 -10.03 -11.48
C ARG A 165 -1.97 -9.35 -10.63
N PHE A 166 -1.57 -8.86 -9.47
CA PHE A 166 -2.43 -8.11 -8.58
C PHE A 166 -1.68 -6.87 -8.06
N PHE A 167 -2.24 -5.73 -8.35
CA PHE A 167 -1.83 -4.46 -7.75
C PHE A 167 -3.07 -3.69 -7.32
N ALA A 168 -3.05 -3.15 -6.11
CA ALA A 168 -4.07 -2.25 -5.62
C ALA A 168 -3.44 -1.05 -4.92
N ARG A 169 -4.17 0.05 -4.85
CA ARG A 169 -3.79 1.25 -4.10
C ARG A 169 -4.93 1.64 -3.18
N CYS A 170 -4.62 1.97 -1.94
CA CYS A 170 -5.57 2.55 -1.01
C CYS A 170 -4.94 3.72 -0.25
N ILE A 171 -5.76 4.45 0.50
CA ILE A 171 -5.34 5.61 1.26
C ILE A 171 -5.47 5.24 2.73
N ALA A 172 -4.41 5.38 3.54
CA ALA A 172 -4.39 4.92 4.93
C ALA A 172 -5.57 5.44 5.77
N VAL A 173 -5.98 6.68 5.54
CA VAL A 173 -7.12 7.31 6.27
C VAL A 173 -8.50 6.87 5.76
N ASP A 174 -8.58 6.20 4.62
CA ASP A 174 -9.82 5.62 4.11
C ASP A 174 -9.93 4.15 4.56
N GLY A 175 -10.32 3.96 5.81
CA GLY A 175 -10.35 2.65 6.43
C GLY A 175 -11.30 1.66 5.75
N ALA A 176 -12.43 2.12 5.22
CA ALA A 176 -13.39 1.25 4.55
C ALA A 176 -12.81 0.68 3.25
N ALA A 177 -12.30 1.54 2.36
CA ALA A 177 -11.67 1.11 1.12
C ALA A 177 -10.41 0.27 1.39
N SER A 178 -9.60 0.63 2.41
CA SER A 178 -8.42 -0.13 2.80
C SER A 178 -8.76 -1.56 3.23
N VAL A 179 -9.83 -1.76 3.99
CA VAL A 179 -10.28 -3.11 4.40
C VAL A 179 -10.65 -3.96 3.19
N GLU A 180 -11.43 -3.42 2.26
CA GLU A 180 -11.84 -4.17 1.05
C GLU A 180 -10.65 -4.52 0.17
N VAL A 181 -9.70 -3.58 -0.04
CA VAL A 181 -8.46 -3.83 -0.79
C VAL A 181 -7.63 -4.92 -0.14
N LEU A 182 -7.47 -4.89 1.20
CA LEU A 182 -6.70 -5.91 1.93
C LEU A 182 -7.36 -7.29 1.86
N LYS A 183 -8.69 -7.36 1.91
CA LYS A 183 -9.43 -8.61 1.71
C LYS A 183 -9.26 -9.17 0.30
N ALA A 184 -9.34 -8.30 -0.70
CA ALA A 184 -9.10 -8.68 -2.10
C ALA A 184 -7.67 -9.22 -2.30
N ALA A 185 -6.68 -8.55 -1.71
CA ALA A 185 -5.27 -8.99 -1.74
C ALA A 185 -5.09 -10.38 -1.11
N ALA A 186 -5.68 -10.62 0.07
CA ALA A 186 -5.57 -11.90 0.77
C ALA A 186 -6.27 -13.06 0.04
N ASN A 187 -7.32 -12.77 -0.72
CA ASN A 187 -8.05 -13.75 -1.51
C ASN A 187 -7.39 -14.06 -2.87
N HIS A 188 -6.48 -13.19 -3.32
CA HIS A 188 -5.71 -13.44 -4.53
C HIS A 188 -4.73 -14.61 -4.32
N LYS A 189 -4.59 -15.47 -5.31
CA LYS A 189 -3.62 -16.58 -5.29
C LYS A 189 -2.35 -16.19 -6.02
N GLY A 190 -1.29 -15.99 -5.24
CA GLY A 190 0.00 -15.51 -5.69
C GLY A 190 0.40 -14.17 -5.03
N ALA A 191 1.35 -13.46 -5.62
CA ALA A 191 1.84 -12.19 -5.11
C ALA A 191 0.80 -11.09 -5.32
N SER A 192 0.25 -10.57 -4.22
CA SER A 192 -0.55 -9.35 -4.23
C SER A 192 0.29 -8.17 -3.72
N VAL A 193 0.30 -7.08 -4.46
CA VAL A 193 0.98 -5.84 -4.09
C VAL A 193 -0.08 -4.78 -3.77
N VAL A 194 0.00 -4.22 -2.56
CA VAL A 194 -0.88 -3.13 -2.13
C VAL A 194 -0.03 -1.92 -1.75
N GLU A 195 -0.16 -0.85 -2.50
CA GLU A 195 0.39 0.45 -2.15
C GLU A 195 -0.58 1.20 -1.26
N VAL A 196 -0.14 1.58 -0.07
CA VAL A 196 -0.91 2.36 0.89
C VAL A 196 -0.35 3.77 0.93
N LEU A 197 -1.11 4.75 0.45
CA LEU A 197 -0.75 6.17 0.53
C LEU A 197 -0.85 6.61 1.99
N GLN A 198 0.30 6.79 2.62
CA GLN A 198 0.45 7.04 4.05
C GLN A 198 1.08 8.41 4.28
N ASN A 199 0.64 9.11 5.32
CA ASN A 199 1.15 10.43 5.66
C ASN A 199 2.18 10.37 6.79
N CYS A 200 3.37 10.96 6.56
CA CYS A 200 4.37 11.18 7.59
C CYS A 200 4.24 12.61 8.12
N VAL A 201 3.56 12.79 9.25
CA VAL A 201 3.25 14.10 9.86
C VAL A 201 4.48 14.90 10.30
N ILE A 202 5.67 14.30 10.35
CA ILE A 202 6.87 14.97 10.83
C ILE A 202 7.79 15.41 9.70
N PHE A 203 7.99 14.56 8.68
CA PHE A 203 9.01 14.80 7.67
C PHE A 203 8.45 15.01 6.25
N ASN A 204 7.17 14.67 6.01
CA ASN A 204 6.55 14.84 4.70
C ASN A 204 5.03 14.96 4.85
N ASP A 205 4.61 15.93 5.69
CA ASP A 205 3.19 16.14 5.95
C ASP A 205 2.46 16.64 4.71
N GLY A 206 1.29 16.10 4.47
CA GLY A 206 0.45 16.50 3.34
C GLY A 206 0.89 15.93 1.98
N THR A 207 1.88 15.02 1.91
CA THR A 207 2.39 14.48 0.63
C THR A 207 1.31 13.86 -0.27
N HIS A 208 0.20 13.42 0.31
CA HIS A 208 -0.95 12.85 -0.40
C HIS A 208 -2.25 13.66 -0.15
N ALA A 209 -2.15 14.95 0.19
CA ALA A 209 -3.30 15.80 0.54
C ALA A 209 -4.38 15.84 -0.55
N SER A 210 -3.98 15.78 -1.83
CA SER A 210 -4.90 15.76 -2.98
C SER A 210 -5.93 14.62 -2.94
N VAL A 211 -5.66 13.54 -2.20
CA VAL A 211 -6.55 12.37 -2.05
C VAL A 211 -6.78 11.97 -0.59
N ALA A 212 -5.99 12.48 0.36
CA ALA A 212 -6.09 12.11 1.77
C ALA A 212 -7.19 12.85 2.51
N THR A 213 -7.50 14.10 2.13
CA THR A 213 -8.63 14.85 2.71
C THR A 213 -9.96 14.34 2.16
N LYS A 214 -11.06 14.57 2.87
CA LYS A 214 -12.40 14.15 2.40
C LYS A 214 -12.76 14.83 1.07
N GLU A 215 -12.50 16.12 0.99
CA GLU A 215 -12.74 16.95 -0.19
C GLU A 215 -11.81 16.52 -1.34
N GLY A 216 -10.54 16.27 -1.05
CA GLY A 216 -9.58 15.79 -2.03
C GLY A 216 -9.97 14.44 -2.62
N ARG A 217 -10.43 13.48 -1.79
CA ARG A 217 -10.94 12.20 -2.27
C ARG A 217 -12.15 12.35 -3.16
N ALA A 218 -13.11 13.16 -2.74
CA ALA A 218 -14.32 13.41 -3.53
C ALA A 218 -14.00 13.94 -4.94
N LYS A 219 -12.98 14.80 -5.05
CA LYS A 219 -12.58 15.40 -6.33
C LYS A 219 -11.66 14.52 -7.18
N ASN A 220 -10.72 13.82 -6.56
CA ASN A 220 -9.57 13.26 -7.28
C ASN A 220 -9.45 11.74 -7.17
N ALA A 221 -10.22 11.06 -6.32
CA ALA A 221 -10.13 9.62 -6.18
C ALA A 221 -11.16 8.91 -7.05
N ILE A 222 -10.70 7.84 -7.70
CA ILE A 222 -11.56 6.89 -8.43
C ILE A 222 -11.54 5.58 -7.67
N TYR A 223 -12.72 5.11 -7.27
CA TYR A 223 -12.89 3.77 -6.70
C TYR A 223 -13.22 2.80 -7.83
N LEU A 224 -12.27 1.93 -8.13
CA LEU A 224 -12.39 1.00 -9.25
C LEU A 224 -13.30 -0.18 -8.87
N GLU A 225 -14.32 -0.42 -9.67
CA GLU A 225 -15.20 -1.57 -9.60
C GLU A 225 -15.29 -2.23 -10.97
N HIS A 226 -15.17 -3.56 -11.01
CA HIS A 226 -15.23 -4.29 -12.28
C HIS A 226 -16.55 -4.04 -13.01
N GLY A 227 -16.47 -3.69 -14.29
CA GLY A 227 -17.63 -3.40 -15.14
C GLY A 227 -18.33 -2.07 -14.84
N LYS A 228 -17.77 -1.23 -13.96
CA LYS A 228 -18.32 0.11 -13.66
C LYS A 228 -17.52 1.20 -14.35
N PRO A 229 -18.16 2.32 -14.72
CA PRO A 229 -17.45 3.47 -15.25
C PRO A 229 -16.47 4.08 -14.25
N MET A 230 -15.30 4.51 -14.71
CA MET A 230 -14.29 5.21 -13.91
C MET A 230 -14.67 6.67 -13.74
N LEU A 231 -15.51 6.98 -12.76
CA LEU A 231 -16.04 8.31 -12.50
C LEU A 231 -15.39 8.94 -11.27
N PHE A 232 -15.20 10.26 -11.31
CA PHE A 232 -14.68 11.08 -10.22
C PHE A 232 -15.23 12.50 -10.26
N GLY A 233 -14.87 13.33 -9.27
CA GLY A 233 -15.47 14.64 -9.03
C GLY A 233 -16.54 14.57 -7.93
N GLU A 234 -16.83 15.70 -7.30
CA GLU A 234 -17.78 15.78 -6.19
C GLU A 234 -19.16 15.22 -6.54
N ASN A 235 -19.60 15.43 -7.79
CA ASN A 235 -20.88 14.95 -8.32
C ASN A 235 -20.68 13.85 -9.37
N LYS A 236 -19.50 13.22 -9.43
CA LYS A 236 -19.12 12.25 -10.47
C LYS A 236 -19.25 12.84 -11.89
N GLU A 237 -18.97 14.12 -12.03
CA GLU A 237 -19.12 14.87 -13.29
C GLU A 237 -17.97 14.65 -14.28
N PHE A 238 -16.91 13.95 -13.86
CA PHE A 238 -15.79 13.59 -14.71
C PHE A 238 -15.66 12.06 -14.84
N GLY A 239 -15.10 11.65 -15.96
CA GLY A 239 -14.76 10.26 -16.22
C GLY A 239 -13.45 10.12 -16.98
N LEU A 240 -12.88 8.92 -17.00
CA LEU A 240 -11.74 8.57 -17.82
C LEU A 240 -12.22 7.85 -19.08
N MET A 241 -11.77 8.32 -20.23
CA MET A 241 -12.02 7.71 -21.53
C MET A 241 -10.69 7.30 -22.16
N GLN A 242 -10.66 6.13 -22.79
CA GLN A 242 -9.49 5.72 -23.57
C GLN A 242 -9.38 6.55 -24.85
N GLU A 243 -8.20 7.11 -25.10
CA GLU A 243 -7.86 7.82 -26.34
C GLU A 243 -6.52 7.27 -26.85
N GLY A 244 -6.59 6.42 -27.86
CA GLY A 244 -5.42 5.66 -28.32
C GLY A 244 -4.86 4.72 -27.25
N PHE A 245 -3.59 4.89 -26.88
CA PHE A 245 -2.93 4.14 -25.79
C PHE A 245 -2.95 4.87 -24.43
N GLY A 246 -3.62 6.02 -24.34
CA GLY A 246 -3.70 6.84 -23.13
C GLY A 246 -5.11 6.95 -22.58
N LEU A 247 -5.21 7.70 -21.48
CA LEU A 247 -6.48 8.05 -20.86
C LEU A 247 -6.68 9.57 -20.92
N LYS A 248 -7.92 9.99 -21.20
CA LYS A 248 -8.33 11.38 -21.22
C LYS A 248 -9.45 11.62 -20.24
N VAL A 249 -9.33 12.71 -19.48
CA VAL A 249 -10.43 13.19 -18.64
C VAL A 249 -11.50 13.81 -19.52
N VAL A 250 -12.75 13.38 -19.33
CA VAL A 250 -13.92 13.93 -20.02
C VAL A 250 -14.96 14.39 -19.03
N LYS A 251 -15.65 15.50 -19.34
CA LYS A 251 -16.80 15.95 -18.53
C LYS A 251 -18.05 15.22 -19.01
N LEU A 252 -18.79 14.64 -18.09
CA LEU A 252 -20.03 13.93 -18.41
C LEU A 252 -21.11 14.92 -18.89
N GLY A 253 -21.93 14.45 -19.81
CA GLY A 253 -22.96 15.30 -20.47
C GLY A 253 -22.52 15.92 -21.81
N ALA A 254 -21.21 15.87 -22.15
CA ALA A 254 -20.70 16.33 -23.45
C ALA A 254 -20.38 15.17 -24.42
N VAL A 255 -20.44 13.90 -23.98
CA VAL A 255 -20.04 12.74 -24.79
C VAL A 255 -20.94 11.55 -24.53
N SER A 256 -21.32 10.84 -25.58
CA SER A 256 -22.00 9.53 -25.54
C SER A 256 -21.11 8.46 -24.88
N TYR A 257 -21.67 7.69 -23.97
CA TYR A 257 -20.99 6.66 -23.16
C TYR A 257 -20.49 5.49 -24.02
N THR A 258 -19.33 5.55 -24.54
CA THR A 258 -18.66 4.38 -25.08
C THR A 258 -17.27 4.28 -24.46
N HIS A 259 -17.03 3.25 -23.65
CA HIS A 259 -15.71 2.85 -23.15
C HIS A 259 -15.14 3.53 -21.87
N LEU A 260 -15.96 3.69 -20.82
CA LEU A 260 -15.51 4.10 -19.47
C LEU A 260 -15.36 2.90 -18.51
N THR A 261 -15.29 1.66 -19.02
CA THR A 261 -15.20 0.45 -18.20
C THR A 261 -13.83 -0.21 -18.31
N LEU A 262 -13.31 -0.69 -17.18
CA LEU A 262 -12.19 -1.62 -17.10
C LEU A 262 -12.63 -3.04 -17.42
#